data_0626b632209c6dbfc02cbf98d72d3f1f
#
_entry.id   0626b632209c6dbfc02cbf98d72d3f1f
#
_cell.length_a   1.000
_cell.length_b   1.000
_cell.length_c   1.000
_cell.angle_alpha   90.00
_cell.angle_beta   90.00
_cell.angle_gamma   90.00
#
_symmetry.space_group_name_H-M   'P 1'
#
loop_
_entity.id
_entity.type
_entity.pdbx_description
1 polymer ?
#
loop_
_entity_poly.entity_id
_entity_poly.type
_entity_poly.pdbx_seq_one_letter_code
_entity_poly.pdbx_strand_id
1 'polypeptide(L)'
;DIYEPGVDPVAVRLKVGMVFQKPNPFPTMSIKENVLSGLKLSNRKTSDAEGLVDTALRRASIWNEVKDRLNDPAISLSGGQQQRLCIARSLAMEPQILLMDEPCSALDPGSTRRIEETILELSEDMTIVIVTHNMQQAQRVSSRTAFFLAEDGNPGQVVEFGETEQVFNKPIDLRTSPRGPPSR
;
A
#
# COMPACT_ATOMS: atom_id res chain seq x y z
N ASP A 1 3.88 -21.65 5.51
CA ASP A 1 4.64 -21.29 4.31
C ASP A 1 3.69 -21.27 3.11
N ILE A 2 3.70 -20.17 2.33
CA ILE A 2 2.83 -20.00 1.15
C ILE A 2 3.27 -20.85 -0.05
N TYR A 3 4.42 -21.48 0.03
CA TYR A 3 5.00 -22.36 -0.99
C TYR A 3 4.91 -23.84 -0.62
N GLU A 4 4.25 -24.20 0.47
CA GLU A 4 4.08 -25.59 0.85
C GLU A 4 3.22 -26.35 -0.17
N PRO A 5 3.53 -27.65 -0.42
CA PRO A 5 2.69 -28.48 -1.27
C PRO A 5 1.24 -28.53 -0.74
N GLY A 6 0.28 -28.20 -1.63
CA GLY A 6 -1.15 -28.17 -1.30
C GLY A 6 -1.69 -26.80 -0.91
N VAL A 7 -0.86 -25.76 -0.80
CA VAL A 7 -1.35 -24.38 -0.64
C VAL A 7 -1.88 -23.87 -1.98
N ASP A 8 -3.15 -23.44 -1.99
CA ASP A 8 -3.76 -22.82 -3.17
C ASP A 8 -3.28 -21.36 -3.33
N PRO A 9 -2.50 -21.03 -4.39
CA PRO A 9 -2.02 -19.67 -4.61
C PRO A 9 -3.15 -18.64 -4.82
N VAL A 10 -4.32 -19.09 -5.32
CA VAL A 10 -5.47 -18.20 -5.51
C VAL A 10 -6.06 -17.81 -4.15
N ALA A 11 -6.21 -18.79 -3.26
CA ALA A 11 -6.69 -18.52 -1.89
C ALA A 11 -5.75 -17.59 -1.11
N VAL A 12 -4.42 -17.72 -1.31
CA VAL A 12 -3.43 -16.81 -0.72
C VAL A 12 -3.60 -15.40 -1.28
N ARG A 13 -3.68 -15.25 -2.60
CA ARG A 13 -3.82 -13.93 -3.26
C ARG A 13 -5.09 -13.19 -2.87
N LEU A 14 -6.18 -13.90 -2.56
CA LEU A 14 -7.42 -13.28 -2.08
C LEU A 14 -7.28 -12.65 -0.68
N LYS A 15 -6.26 -13.07 0.10
CA LYS A 15 -5.96 -12.51 1.43
C LYS A 15 -4.96 -11.36 1.39
N VAL A 16 -4.37 -11.09 0.24
CA VAL A 16 -3.31 -10.09 0.06
C VAL A 16 -3.77 -9.04 -0.94
N GLY A 17 -3.96 -7.81 -0.47
CA GLY A 17 -4.18 -6.65 -1.34
C GLY A 17 -2.86 -6.12 -1.88
N MET A 18 -2.88 -5.49 -3.06
CA MET A 18 -1.70 -4.85 -3.66
C MET A 18 -2.03 -3.45 -4.17
N VAL A 19 -1.20 -2.50 -3.81
CA VAL A 19 -1.21 -1.12 -4.31
C VAL A 19 0.11 -0.86 -5.02
N PHE A 20 0.04 -0.49 -6.28
CA PHE A 20 1.21 -0.29 -7.14
C PHE A 20 1.74 1.15 -7.06
N GLN A 21 2.98 1.33 -7.46
CA GLN A 21 3.67 2.61 -7.51
C GLN A 21 2.91 3.65 -8.34
N LYS A 22 2.43 3.26 -9.53
CA LYS A 22 1.58 4.12 -10.36
C LYS A 22 0.12 3.78 -10.09
N PRO A 23 -0.73 4.79 -9.79
CA PRO A 23 -2.16 4.56 -9.70
C PRO A 23 -2.68 3.87 -10.96
N ASN A 24 -3.43 2.81 -10.78
CA ASN A 24 -3.95 2.00 -11.89
C ASN A 24 -5.45 1.73 -11.78
N PRO A 25 -6.29 2.78 -11.60
CA PRO A 25 -7.73 2.58 -11.66
C PRO A 25 -8.12 2.08 -13.07
N PHE A 26 -9.19 1.30 -13.15
CA PHE A 26 -9.76 0.91 -14.42
C PHE A 26 -10.34 2.14 -15.11
N PRO A 27 -9.79 2.62 -16.23
CA PRO A 27 -10.12 3.92 -16.80
C PRO A 27 -11.55 4.01 -17.37
N THR A 28 -12.11 2.88 -17.77
CA THR A 28 -13.48 2.76 -18.32
C THR A 28 -14.54 2.59 -17.25
N MET A 29 -14.14 2.45 -15.99
CA MET A 29 -15.04 2.26 -14.85
C MET A 29 -15.19 3.54 -14.04
N SER A 30 -16.38 3.72 -13.45
CA SER A 30 -16.63 4.77 -12.47
C SER A 30 -15.85 4.54 -11.16
N ILE A 31 -15.87 5.52 -10.27
CA ILE A 31 -15.27 5.43 -8.94
C ILE A 31 -15.88 4.24 -8.18
N LYS A 32 -17.22 4.14 -8.13
CA LYS A 32 -17.95 3.04 -7.49
C LYS A 32 -17.58 1.68 -8.10
N GLU A 33 -17.55 1.59 -9.42
CA GLU A 33 -17.22 0.34 -10.12
C GLU A 33 -15.78 -0.09 -9.88
N ASN A 34 -14.84 0.86 -9.78
CA ASN A 34 -13.45 0.54 -9.42
C ASN A 34 -13.36 -0.13 -8.05
N VAL A 35 -14.05 0.40 -7.04
CA VAL A 35 -14.08 -0.21 -5.69
C VAL A 35 -14.64 -1.63 -5.75
N LEU A 36 -15.72 -1.86 -6.49
CA LEU A 36 -16.41 -3.15 -6.57
C LEU A 36 -15.75 -4.14 -7.56
N SER A 37 -14.74 -3.72 -8.31
CA SER A 37 -14.16 -4.52 -9.40
C SER A 37 -13.58 -5.85 -8.92
N GLY A 38 -12.94 -5.87 -7.75
CA GLY A 38 -12.37 -7.08 -7.16
C GLY A 38 -13.43 -8.14 -6.87
N LEU A 39 -14.58 -7.74 -6.33
CA LEU A 39 -15.70 -8.66 -6.08
C LEU A 39 -16.26 -9.22 -7.38
N LYS A 40 -16.45 -8.37 -8.40
CA LYS A 40 -16.92 -8.81 -9.72
C LYS A 40 -15.97 -9.85 -10.33
N LEU A 41 -14.67 -9.60 -10.30
CA LEU A 41 -13.65 -10.49 -10.86
C LEU A 41 -13.52 -11.82 -10.11
N SER A 42 -13.70 -11.81 -8.79
CA SER A 42 -13.64 -13.02 -7.95
C SER A 42 -14.98 -13.73 -7.82
N ASN A 43 -16.02 -13.25 -8.52
CA ASN A 43 -17.41 -13.76 -8.44
C ASN A 43 -17.98 -13.78 -7.01
N ARG A 44 -17.48 -12.89 -6.13
CA ARG A 44 -18.00 -12.70 -4.77
C ARG A 44 -19.21 -11.78 -4.82
N LYS A 45 -20.29 -12.21 -4.18
CA LYS A 45 -21.50 -11.39 -4.03
C LYS A 45 -21.47 -10.64 -2.70
N THR A 46 -21.98 -9.42 -2.68
CA THR A 46 -22.27 -8.67 -1.47
C THR A 46 -23.75 -8.33 -1.43
N SER A 47 -24.37 -8.40 -0.27
CA SER A 47 -25.74 -7.98 -0.05
C SER A 47 -25.86 -6.46 0.07
N ASP A 48 -24.78 -5.76 0.41
CA ASP A 48 -24.71 -4.32 0.58
C ASP A 48 -23.50 -3.76 -0.17
N ALA A 49 -23.67 -3.54 -1.47
CA ALA A 49 -22.61 -2.95 -2.30
C ALA A 49 -22.39 -1.45 -2.00
N GLU A 50 -23.42 -0.74 -1.54
CA GLU A 50 -23.31 0.70 -1.25
C GLU A 50 -22.57 0.93 0.07
N GLY A 51 -22.91 0.19 1.12
CA GLY A 51 -22.20 0.25 2.38
C GLY A 51 -20.74 -0.20 2.26
N LEU A 52 -20.45 -1.20 1.42
CA LEU A 52 -19.07 -1.61 1.13
C LEU A 52 -18.26 -0.50 0.44
N VAL A 53 -18.85 0.19 -0.54
CA VAL A 53 -18.22 1.31 -1.24
C VAL A 53 -17.96 2.47 -0.26
N ASP A 54 -18.97 2.86 0.54
CA ASP A 54 -18.82 3.91 1.55
C ASP A 54 -17.69 3.57 2.52
N THR A 55 -17.71 2.37 3.10
CA THR A 55 -16.69 1.91 4.04
C THR A 55 -15.29 1.91 3.44
N ALA A 56 -15.11 1.35 2.24
CA ALA A 56 -13.81 1.26 1.60
C ALA A 56 -13.25 2.66 1.26
N LEU A 57 -14.09 3.58 0.77
CA LEU A 57 -13.67 4.95 0.45
C LEU A 57 -13.36 5.78 1.70
N ARG A 58 -14.06 5.56 2.82
CA ARG A 58 -13.74 6.18 4.11
C ARG A 58 -12.41 5.69 4.64
N ARG A 59 -12.20 4.37 4.68
CA ARG A 59 -10.94 3.78 5.13
C ARG A 59 -9.73 4.22 4.29
N ALA A 60 -9.95 4.52 3.00
CA ALA A 60 -8.93 5.10 2.12
C ALA A 60 -8.87 6.64 2.19
N SER A 61 -9.56 7.28 3.14
CA SER A 61 -9.57 8.74 3.38
C SER A 61 -9.88 9.58 2.13
N ILE A 62 -10.79 9.08 1.25
CA ILE A 62 -11.19 9.77 0.01
C ILE A 62 -12.70 10.09 -0.06
N TRP A 63 -13.52 9.50 0.80
CA TRP A 63 -14.98 9.61 0.76
C TRP A 63 -15.49 11.03 0.58
N ASN A 64 -15.02 11.98 1.40
CA ASN A 64 -15.50 13.36 1.37
C ASN A 64 -15.23 14.09 0.05
N GLU A 65 -14.28 13.60 -0.74
CA GLU A 65 -13.90 14.18 -2.02
C GLU A 65 -14.70 13.59 -3.20
N VAL A 66 -15.32 12.40 -3.00
CA VAL A 66 -15.94 11.65 -4.12
C VAL A 66 -17.39 11.23 -3.89
N LYS A 67 -17.95 11.38 -2.68
CA LYS A 67 -19.29 10.90 -2.31
C LYS A 67 -20.42 11.37 -3.25
N ASP A 68 -20.30 12.59 -3.78
CA ASP A 68 -21.32 13.20 -4.64
C ASP A 68 -21.07 12.92 -6.14
N ARG A 69 -20.02 12.14 -6.47
CA ARG A 69 -19.59 11.86 -7.84
C ARG A 69 -19.12 10.41 -8.06
N LEU A 70 -19.71 9.47 -7.33
CA LEU A 70 -19.35 8.04 -7.38
C LEU A 70 -19.51 7.40 -8.78
N ASN A 71 -20.34 7.98 -9.63
CA ASN A 71 -20.56 7.52 -11.00
C ASN A 71 -19.64 8.20 -12.03
N ASP A 72 -18.81 9.16 -11.61
CA ASP A 72 -17.84 9.79 -12.50
C ASP A 72 -16.73 8.80 -12.89
N PRO A 73 -16.14 8.93 -14.08
CA PRO A 73 -15.00 8.13 -14.50
C PRO A 73 -13.82 8.31 -13.51
N ALA A 74 -13.22 7.20 -13.08
CA ALA A 74 -12.10 7.24 -12.15
C ALA A 74 -10.88 8.02 -12.67
N ILE A 75 -10.72 8.13 -13.99
CA ILE A 75 -9.64 8.91 -14.61
C ILE A 75 -9.80 10.42 -14.40
N SER A 76 -10.98 10.91 -14.01
CA SER A 76 -11.19 12.33 -13.68
C SER A 76 -10.58 12.75 -12.34
N LEU A 77 -10.11 11.81 -11.55
CA LEU A 77 -9.47 12.04 -10.26
C LEU A 77 -8.02 12.51 -10.42
N SER A 78 -7.52 13.31 -9.46
CA SER A 78 -6.09 13.63 -9.37
C SER A 78 -5.26 12.39 -9.06
N GLY A 79 -3.93 12.43 -9.28
CA GLY A 79 -3.05 11.29 -9.02
C GLY A 79 -3.15 10.76 -7.58
N GLY A 80 -3.16 11.64 -6.58
CA GLY A 80 -3.33 11.25 -5.19
C GLY A 80 -4.72 10.68 -4.87
N GLN A 81 -5.77 11.18 -5.53
CA GLN A 81 -7.11 10.61 -5.42
C GLN A 81 -7.20 9.24 -6.08
N GLN A 82 -6.58 9.06 -7.26
CA GLN A 82 -6.51 7.77 -7.94
C GLN A 82 -5.77 6.73 -7.09
N GLN A 83 -4.69 7.12 -6.43
CA GLN A 83 -3.94 6.22 -5.54
C GLN A 83 -4.79 5.77 -4.35
N ARG A 84 -5.49 6.72 -3.69
CA ARG A 84 -6.42 6.38 -2.60
C ARG A 84 -7.61 5.54 -3.08
N LEU A 85 -8.09 5.75 -4.32
CA LEU A 85 -9.08 4.87 -4.93
C LEU A 85 -8.54 3.44 -5.12
N CYS A 86 -7.27 3.28 -5.52
CA CYS A 86 -6.64 1.96 -5.61
C CYS A 86 -6.49 1.29 -4.24
N ILE A 87 -6.24 2.07 -3.18
CA ILE A 87 -6.28 1.57 -1.80
C ILE A 87 -7.71 1.11 -1.46
N ALA A 88 -8.74 1.93 -1.69
CA ALA A 88 -10.13 1.58 -1.45
C ALA A 88 -10.55 0.30 -2.19
N ARG A 89 -10.16 0.15 -3.46
CA ARG A 89 -10.38 -1.05 -4.26
C ARG A 89 -9.78 -2.30 -3.61
N SER A 90 -8.57 -2.19 -3.07
CA SER A 90 -7.91 -3.29 -2.37
C SER A 90 -8.62 -3.62 -1.06
N LEU A 91 -9.01 -2.60 -0.28
CA LEU A 91 -9.69 -2.76 1.01
C LEU A 91 -11.09 -3.37 0.87
N ALA A 92 -11.79 -3.13 -0.24
CA ALA A 92 -13.10 -3.72 -0.52
C ALA A 92 -13.09 -5.26 -0.62
N MET A 93 -11.91 -5.85 -0.83
CA MET A 93 -11.72 -7.31 -0.80
C MET A 93 -11.49 -7.87 0.61
N GLU A 94 -11.41 -7.02 1.63
CA GLU A 94 -11.13 -7.36 3.02
C GLU A 94 -9.84 -8.19 3.18
N PRO A 95 -8.70 -7.71 2.66
CA PRO A 95 -7.44 -8.43 2.74
C PRO A 95 -6.93 -8.50 4.18
N GLN A 96 -6.17 -9.55 4.50
CA GLN A 96 -5.45 -9.65 5.77
C GLN A 96 -4.13 -8.87 5.77
N ILE A 97 -3.54 -8.70 4.57
CA ILE A 97 -2.27 -8.01 4.37
C ILE A 97 -2.44 -7.06 3.19
N LEU A 98 -1.93 -5.84 3.32
CA LEU A 98 -1.86 -4.88 2.23
C LEU A 98 -0.39 -4.61 1.86
N LEU A 99 -0.02 -5.00 0.65
CA LEU A 99 1.30 -4.69 0.08
C LEU A 99 1.22 -3.36 -0.67
N MET A 100 2.19 -2.49 -0.44
CA MET A 100 2.29 -1.20 -1.13
C MET A 100 3.68 -1.05 -1.73
N ASP A 101 3.75 -0.88 -3.03
CA ASP A 101 5.00 -0.65 -3.75
C ASP A 101 5.12 0.85 -4.07
N GLU A 102 6.06 1.53 -3.40
CA GLU A 102 6.35 2.96 -3.59
C GLU A 102 5.09 3.86 -3.63
N PRO A 103 4.13 3.75 -2.69
CA PRO A 103 2.78 4.28 -2.85
C PRO A 103 2.70 5.81 -3.01
N CYS A 104 3.78 6.54 -2.70
CA CYS A 104 3.83 8.01 -2.72
C CYS A 104 4.85 8.59 -3.71
N SER A 105 5.61 7.77 -4.44
CA SER A 105 6.79 8.22 -5.21
C SER A 105 6.50 9.26 -6.31
N ALA A 106 5.30 9.29 -6.86
CA ALA A 106 4.90 10.18 -7.95
C ALA A 106 3.88 11.25 -7.53
N LEU A 107 3.75 11.53 -6.22
CA LEU A 107 2.72 12.38 -5.68
C LEU A 107 3.28 13.68 -5.10
N ASP A 108 2.44 14.71 -5.07
CA ASP A 108 2.72 15.95 -4.37
C ASP A 108 2.77 15.76 -2.84
N PRO A 109 3.42 16.68 -2.11
CA PRO A 109 3.59 16.54 -0.65
C PRO A 109 2.27 16.46 0.13
N GLY A 110 1.20 17.12 -0.34
CA GLY A 110 -0.10 17.08 0.30
C GLY A 110 -0.78 15.72 0.15
N SER A 111 -0.73 15.16 -1.05
CA SER A 111 -1.23 13.81 -1.35
C SER A 111 -0.42 12.73 -0.60
N THR A 112 0.90 12.89 -0.54
CA THR A 112 1.79 12.00 0.22
C THR A 112 1.40 11.95 1.68
N ARG A 113 1.22 13.11 2.33
CA ARG A 113 0.81 13.17 3.74
C ARG A 113 -0.50 12.44 4.00
N ARG A 114 -1.51 12.65 3.16
CA ARG A 114 -2.82 11.98 3.30
C ARG A 114 -2.71 10.47 3.18
N ILE A 115 -1.86 9.96 2.29
CA ILE A 115 -1.62 8.52 2.16
C ILE A 115 -0.88 7.98 3.38
N GLU A 116 0.12 8.69 3.90
CA GLU A 116 0.83 8.32 5.12
C GLU A 116 -0.11 8.26 6.34
N GLU A 117 -1.00 9.25 6.50
CA GLU A 117 -2.05 9.24 7.51
C GLU A 117 -2.99 8.03 7.36
N THR A 118 -3.43 7.74 6.12
CA THR A 118 -4.25 6.55 5.81
C THR A 118 -3.52 5.25 6.17
N ILE A 119 -2.22 5.15 5.88
CA ILE A 119 -1.41 3.98 6.23
C ILE A 119 -1.36 3.77 7.74
N LEU A 120 -1.15 4.84 8.51
CA LEU A 120 -1.11 4.77 9.97
C LEU A 120 -2.46 4.32 10.55
N GLU A 121 -3.57 4.90 10.09
CA GLU A 121 -4.92 4.50 10.50
C GLU A 121 -5.20 3.02 10.18
N LEU A 122 -4.87 2.56 8.97
CA LEU A 122 -5.06 1.18 8.56
C LEU A 122 -4.16 0.19 9.33
N SER A 123 -2.97 0.62 9.76
CA SER A 123 -2.04 -0.24 10.50
C SER A 123 -2.52 -0.63 11.89
N GLU A 124 -3.57 0.02 12.39
CA GLU A 124 -4.18 -0.32 13.69
C GLU A 124 -4.93 -1.66 13.64
N ASP A 125 -5.49 -2.03 12.49
CA ASP A 125 -6.35 -3.21 12.34
C ASP A 125 -5.89 -4.20 11.26
N MET A 126 -4.81 -3.90 10.51
CA MET A 126 -4.30 -4.82 9.48
C MET A 126 -2.77 -4.75 9.32
N THR A 127 -2.19 -5.81 8.77
CA THR A 127 -0.77 -5.82 8.43
C THR A 127 -0.51 -5.10 7.11
N ILE A 128 0.38 -4.11 7.15
CA ILE A 128 0.82 -3.37 5.94
C ILE A 128 2.30 -3.63 5.72
N VAL A 129 2.66 -3.95 4.48
CA VAL A 129 4.05 -4.08 4.04
C VAL A 129 4.30 -3.06 2.94
N ILE A 130 5.27 -2.17 3.15
CA ILE A 130 5.60 -1.09 2.22
C ILE A 130 7.01 -1.29 1.69
N VAL A 131 7.16 -1.26 0.38
CA VAL A 131 8.48 -1.09 -0.26
C VAL A 131 8.64 0.38 -0.59
N THR A 132 9.72 0.99 -0.12
CA THR A 132 10.04 2.38 -0.42
C THR A 132 11.55 2.63 -0.37
N HIS A 133 12.04 3.51 -1.24
CA HIS A 133 13.41 4.04 -1.18
C HIS A 133 13.46 5.35 -0.35
N ASN A 134 12.32 5.87 0.09
CA ASN A 134 12.25 7.07 0.91
C ASN A 134 12.40 6.73 2.40
N MET A 135 13.61 6.88 2.91
CA MET A 135 13.93 6.57 4.31
C MET A 135 13.10 7.39 5.32
N GLN A 136 12.79 8.65 4.98
CA GLN A 136 11.97 9.50 5.85
C GLN A 136 10.52 9.01 5.92
N GLN A 137 9.98 8.51 4.80
CA GLN A 137 8.67 7.88 4.78
C GLN A 137 8.68 6.61 5.65
N ALA A 138 9.66 5.72 5.46
CA ALA A 138 9.79 4.52 6.28
C ALA A 138 9.81 4.84 7.78
N GLN A 139 10.56 5.86 8.20
CA GLN A 139 10.62 6.32 9.60
C GLN A 139 9.27 6.81 10.14
N ARG A 140 8.44 7.45 9.29
CA ARG A 140 7.17 8.02 9.75
C ARG A 140 6.06 6.98 9.86
N VAL A 141 6.05 5.98 8.98
CA VAL A 141 4.87 5.09 8.81
C VAL A 141 5.10 3.64 9.21
N SER A 142 6.32 3.23 9.52
CA SER A 142 6.58 1.83 9.87
C SER A 142 7.03 1.63 11.31
N SER A 143 6.54 0.59 11.96
CA SER A 143 7.01 0.12 13.27
C SER A 143 8.30 -0.70 13.13
N ARG A 144 8.43 -1.46 12.03
CA ARG A 144 9.60 -2.31 11.76
C ARG A 144 10.10 -2.07 10.33
N THR A 145 11.42 -2.13 10.17
CA THR A 145 12.09 -1.90 8.88
C THR A 145 13.05 -3.04 8.56
N ALA A 146 12.98 -3.51 7.31
CA ALA A 146 13.99 -4.36 6.71
C ALA A 146 14.80 -3.53 5.71
N PHE A 147 16.11 -3.41 5.94
CA PHE A 147 16.99 -2.69 5.04
C PHE A 147 17.62 -3.65 4.04
N PHE A 148 17.37 -3.40 2.75
CA PHE A 148 17.92 -4.18 1.65
C PHE A 148 19.07 -3.41 0.99
N LEU A 149 20.15 -4.11 0.70
CA LEU A 149 21.27 -3.56 -0.05
C LEU A 149 21.69 -4.52 -1.15
N ALA A 150 21.89 -3.98 -2.36
CA ALA A 150 22.50 -4.67 -3.47
C ALA A 150 23.90 -4.07 -3.70
N GLU A 151 24.93 -4.92 -3.74
CA GLU A 151 26.31 -4.53 -3.95
C GLU A 151 26.86 -5.25 -5.19
N ASP A 152 27.62 -4.55 -6.02
CA ASP A 152 28.43 -5.09 -7.12
C ASP A 152 27.69 -6.06 -8.08
N GLY A 153 26.44 -5.75 -8.40
CA GLY A 153 25.64 -6.58 -9.31
C GLY A 153 25.08 -7.87 -8.69
N ASN A 154 25.27 -8.07 -7.42
CA ASN A 154 24.65 -9.18 -6.68
C ASN A 154 23.18 -8.88 -6.34
N PRO A 155 22.34 -9.92 -6.19
CA PRO A 155 20.99 -9.74 -5.70
C PRO A 155 20.96 -9.03 -4.34
N GLY A 156 19.98 -8.14 -4.15
CA GLY A 156 19.77 -7.45 -2.89
C GLY A 156 19.56 -8.43 -1.73
N GLN A 157 20.21 -8.18 -0.61
CA GLN A 157 20.11 -8.97 0.62
C GLN A 157 19.57 -8.10 1.76
N VAL A 158 18.87 -8.73 2.70
CA VAL A 158 18.50 -8.07 3.95
C VAL A 158 19.76 -7.89 4.79
N VAL A 159 20.16 -6.64 4.98
CA VAL A 159 21.34 -6.29 5.79
C VAL A 159 20.97 -6.16 7.26
N GLU A 160 19.82 -5.57 7.52
CA GLU A 160 19.32 -5.36 8.88
C GLU A 160 17.78 -5.43 8.89
N PHE A 161 17.22 -5.96 10.00
CA PHE A 161 15.79 -6.02 10.24
C PHE A 161 15.51 -5.82 11.72
N GLY A 162 14.66 -4.86 12.05
CA GLY A 162 14.34 -4.57 13.45
C GLY A 162 13.30 -3.48 13.61
N GLU A 163 13.17 -2.98 14.83
CA GLU A 163 12.36 -1.80 15.13
C GLU A 163 12.90 -0.61 14.33
N THR A 164 12.00 0.16 13.72
CA THR A 164 12.37 1.27 12.81
C THR A 164 13.30 2.27 13.52
N GLU A 165 12.99 2.64 14.74
CA GLU A 165 13.81 3.58 15.51
C GLU A 165 15.26 3.06 15.71
N GLN A 166 15.42 1.76 15.96
CA GLN A 166 16.73 1.15 16.10
C GLN A 166 17.50 1.12 14.78
N VAL A 167 16.86 0.64 13.71
CA VAL A 167 17.48 0.52 12.38
C VAL A 167 17.99 1.86 11.86
N PHE A 168 17.26 2.95 12.10
CA PHE A 168 17.64 4.28 11.62
C PHE A 168 18.57 5.05 12.57
N ASN A 169 18.39 4.94 13.88
CA ASN A 169 19.11 5.76 14.85
C ASN A 169 20.32 5.05 15.49
N LYS A 170 20.30 3.72 15.53
CA LYS A 170 21.36 2.89 16.12
C LYS A 170 21.57 1.62 15.30
N PRO A 171 21.91 1.74 14.00
CA PRO A 171 22.09 0.57 13.15
C PRO A 171 23.18 -0.36 13.69
N ILE A 172 22.94 -1.66 13.62
CA ILE A 172 23.89 -2.68 13.99
C ILE A 172 24.92 -2.85 12.87
N ASP A 173 24.45 -2.81 11.62
CA ASP A 173 25.31 -2.87 10.45
C ASP A 173 25.65 -1.43 9.96
N LEU A 174 26.96 -1.15 9.84
CA LEU A 174 27.43 0.17 9.40
C LEU A 174 26.93 0.56 7.99
N ARG A 175 26.59 -0.41 7.16
CA ARG A 175 26.03 -0.19 5.81
C ARG A 175 24.61 0.38 5.85
N THR A 176 23.87 0.15 6.93
CA THR A 176 22.52 0.70 7.16
C THR A 176 22.57 2.18 7.56
N SER A 177 23.75 2.69 7.98
CA SER A 177 23.87 4.07 8.47
C SER A 177 23.51 5.08 7.39
N PRO A 178 22.63 6.08 7.69
CA PRO A 178 22.30 7.16 6.76
C PRO A 178 23.51 8.02 6.32
N ARG A 179 24.64 7.88 7.00
CA ARG A 179 25.91 8.60 6.70
C ARG A 179 26.82 7.81 5.76
N GLY A 180 26.41 6.62 5.33
CA GLY A 180 27.27 5.71 4.57
C GLY A 180 28.40 5.14 5.44
N PRO A 181 29.11 4.09 4.98
CA PRO A 181 30.32 3.64 5.62
C PRO A 181 31.34 4.79 5.66
N PRO A 182 32.13 4.94 6.73
CA PRO A 182 33.18 5.94 6.79
C PRO A 182 34.10 5.77 5.57
N SER A 183 34.29 6.84 4.79
CA SER A 183 35.21 6.88 3.67
C SER A 183 36.60 6.45 4.18
N ARG A 184 37.14 5.39 3.55
CA ARG A 184 38.52 4.97 3.77
C ARG A 184 39.50 6.00 3.19
#